data_1f9746512fe6de59c4285dcda56d9481
#
_entry.id   1f9746512fe6de59c4285dcda56d9481
#
_cell.length_a   1.000
_cell.length_b   1.000
_cell.length_c   1.000
_cell.angle_alpha   90.00
_cell.angle_beta   90.00
_cell.angle_gamma   90.00
#
_symmetry.space_group_name_H-M   'P 1'
#
loop_
_entity.id
_entity.type
_entity.pdbx_description
1 polymer ?
#
loop_
_entity_poly.entity_id
_entity_poly.type
_entity_poly.pdbx_seq_one_letter_code
_entity_poly.pdbx_strand_id
1 'polypeptide(L)'
;MDLQKIVAEHLTRPDLLNLKNDELIYARLKIPNSVIGAYDGGNLIGYHVMNMVDLTKELINIDVSWLPGTVTRITKLGPTAVHPAHRGKQLIAAMGLVQFDIIRQSDYYHAIATVSPYNYPSLKFLFSQGYQLIHIIVAYAGMLRFVLFRNFREDIQEEQYTLRVSHENIDTQQLLLAKHFHGYGICKTDKGHDIIYGYTE
;
A
#
# COMPACT_ATOMS: atom_id res chain seq x y z
N MET A 1 2.47 16.96 13.52
CA MET A 1 1.87 15.76 14.20
C MET A 1 3.00 14.99 14.89
N ASP A 2 2.97 14.91 16.20
CA ASP A 2 4.03 14.28 16.98
C ASP A 2 4.21 12.80 16.65
N LEU A 3 3.10 12.06 16.43
CA LEU A 3 3.17 10.63 16.10
C LEU A 3 3.99 10.35 14.83
N GLN A 4 3.86 11.17 13.78
CA GLN A 4 4.62 10.99 12.55
C GLN A 4 6.14 11.14 12.77
N LYS A 5 6.53 12.12 13.60
CA LYS A 5 7.93 12.36 13.97
C LYS A 5 8.48 11.20 14.82
N ILE A 6 7.74 10.80 15.87
CA ILE A 6 8.10 9.66 16.72
C ILE A 6 8.30 8.39 15.87
N VAL A 7 7.40 8.12 14.91
CA VAL A 7 7.54 6.95 14.05
C VAL A 7 8.76 7.07 13.14
N ALA A 8 9.03 8.24 12.56
CA ALA A 8 10.19 8.47 11.69
C ALA A 8 11.52 8.23 12.40
N GLU A 9 11.66 8.68 13.64
CA GLU A 9 12.87 8.49 14.48
C GLU A 9 13.14 7.01 14.79
N HIS A 10 12.12 6.15 14.71
CA HIS A 10 12.22 4.71 14.99
C HIS A 10 12.18 3.84 13.73
N LEU A 11 12.38 4.40 12.55
CA LEU A 11 12.52 3.63 11.32
C LEU A 11 13.95 3.13 11.14
N THR A 12 14.08 1.88 10.74
CA THR A 12 15.37 1.29 10.38
C THR A 12 15.90 1.81 9.03
N ARG A 13 15.00 2.34 8.19
CA ARG A 13 15.31 2.89 6.88
C ARG A 13 14.40 4.10 6.61
N PRO A 14 14.94 5.22 6.12
CA PRO A 14 14.15 6.42 5.85
C PRO A 14 13.15 6.25 4.70
N ASP A 15 13.39 5.31 3.78
CA ASP A 15 12.51 5.04 2.64
C ASP A 15 11.23 4.25 2.99
N LEU A 16 11.10 3.76 4.23
CA LEU A 16 9.90 3.00 4.65
C LEU A 16 8.66 3.89 4.78
N LEU A 17 8.81 5.16 5.07
CA LEU A 17 7.72 6.11 5.22
C LEU A 17 8.01 7.41 4.46
N ASN A 18 7.15 7.72 3.50
CA ASN A 18 7.16 9.04 2.89
C ASN A 18 6.45 10.04 3.81
N LEU A 19 7.23 10.77 4.58
CA LEU A 19 6.70 11.78 5.50
C LEU A 19 5.92 12.85 4.73
N LYS A 20 4.75 13.18 5.23
CA LYS A 20 3.91 14.28 4.72
C LYS A 20 4.02 15.47 5.65
N ASN A 21 3.94 16.68 5.08
CA ASN A 21 3.79 17.85 5.92
C ASN A 21 2.44 17.81 6.66
N ASP A 22 2.37 18.48 7.79
CA ASP A 22 1.18 18.46 8.64
C ASP A 22 -0.04 19.05 7.91
N GLU A 23 0.15 20.06 7.06
CA GLU A 23 -0.92 20.69 6.28
C GLU A 23 -1.66 19.70 5.38
N LEU A 24 -0.93 18.79 4.72
CA LEU A 24 -1.55 17.76 3.89
C LEU A 24 -2.39 16.78 4.72
N ILE A 25 -1.93 16.42 5.91
CA ILE A 25 -2.69 15.54 6.80
C ILE A 25 -3.92 16.27 7.34
N TYR A 26 -3.79 17.53 7.77
CA TYR A 26 -4.93 18.34 8.20
C TYR A 26 -5.96 18.56 7.09
N ALA A 27 -5.52 18.75 5.85
CA ALA A 27 -6.43 18.82 4.71
C ALA A 27 -7.23 17.51 4.54
N ARG A 28 -6.62 16.34 4.78
CA ARG A 28 -7.30 15.05 4.73
C ARG A 28 -8.29 14.85 5.85
N LEU A 29 -8.03 15.33 7.06
CA LEU A 29 -8.96 15.27 8.18
C LEU A 29 -10.30 15.98 7.90
N LYS A 30 -10.33 16.94 6.97
CA LYS A 30 -11.55 17.64 6.53
C LYS A 30 -12.41 16.83 5.57
N ILE A 31 -11.88 15.74 5.00
CA ILE A 31 -12.57 14.88 4.04
C ILE A 31 -13.10 13.65 4.81
N PRO A 32 -14.40 13.39 4.81
CA PRO A 32 -14.96 12.23 5.49
C PRO A 32 -14.27 10.94 5.08
N ASN A 33 -14.02 10.07 6.05
CA ASN A 33 -13.42 8.74 5.85
C ASN A 33 -11.97 8.72 5.30
N SER A 34 -11.32 9.88 5.15
CA SER A 34 -9.94 9.93 4.62
C SER A 34 -8.87 9.56 5.62
N VAL A 35 -9.17 9.59 6.92
CA VAL A 35 -8.24 9.24 7.99
C VAL A 35 -8.93 8.35 9.01
N ILE A 36 -8.28 7.23 9.34
CA ILE A 36 -8.70 6.33 10.40
C ILE A 36 -7.65 6.41 11.50
N GLY A 37 -8.07 6.72 12.73
CA GLY A 37 -7.20 6.82 13.90
C GLY A 37 -7.43 5.70 14.89
N ALA A 38 -6.36 5.17 15.48
CA ALA A 38 -6.40 4.30 16.64
C ALA A 38 -5.98 5.08 17.89
N TYR A 39 -6.74 4.94 18.96
CA TYR A 39 -6.53 5.67 20.22
C TYR A 39 -6.40 4.73 21.41
N ASP A 40 -5.57 5.13 22.38
CA ASP A 40 -5.43 4.47 23.68
C ASP A 40 -5.43 5.56 24.77
N GLY A 41 -6.40 5.50 25.70
CA GLY A 41 -6.56 6.51 26.75
C GLY A 41 -6.67 7.95 26.21
N GLY A 42 -7.28 8.16 25.03
CA GLY A 42 -7.39 9.48 24.39
C GLY A 42 -6.16 9.89 23.57
N ASN A 43 -5.06 9.15 23.62
CA ASN A 43 -3.86 9.43 22.84
C ASN A 43 -3.91 8.74 21.48
N LEU A 44 -3.55 9.45 20.41
CA LEU A 44 -3.43 8.86 19.07
C LEU A 44 -2.20 7.96 19.00
N ILE A 45 -2.42 6.65 18.85
CA ILE A 45 -1.37 5.62 18.78
C ILE A 45 -1.14 5.04 17.38
N GLY A 46 -2.03 5.34 16.44
CA GLY A 46 -1.88 4.93 15.05
C GLY A 46 -2.83 5.66 14.13
N TYR A 47 -2.50 5.69 12.84
CA TYR A 47 -3.41 6.22 11.81
C TYR A 47 -3.15 5.56 10.45
N HIS A 48 -4.21 5.51 9.64
CA HIS A 48 -4.21 5.25 8.21
C HIS A 48 -4.76 6.47 7.47
N VAL A 49 -4.14 6.85 6.36
CA VAL A 49 -4.67 7.86 5.44
C VAL A 49 -5.08 7.21 4.13
N MET A 50 -6.16 7.66 3.52
CA MET A 50 -6.52 7.32 2.15
C MET A 50 -7.00 8.55 1.39
N ASN A 51 -6.95 8.48 0.07
CA ASN A 51 -7.43 9.51 -0.83
C ASN A 51 -8.28 8.88 -1.93
N MET A 52 -9.55 9.23 -1.96
CA MET A 52 -10.47 8.85 -3.03
C MET A 52 -10.33 9.87 -4.16
N VAL A 53 -9.95 9.41 -5.34
CA VAL A 53 -9.57 10.25 -6.48
C VAL A 53 -10.41 9.91 -7.70
N ASP A 54 -11.03 10.92 -8.29
CA ASP A 54 -11.66 10.84 -9.60
C ASP A 54 -10.62 11.24 -10.66
N LEU A 55 -10.07 10.27 -11.37
CA LEU A 55 -9.02 10.46 -12.37
C LEU A 55 -9.45 11.30 -13.57
N THR A 56 -10.75 11.52 -13.76
CA THR A 56 -11.26 12.40 -14.80
C THR A 56 -11.20 13.88 -14.40
N LYS A 57 -11.00 14.18 -13.12
CA LYS A 57 -11.00 15.53 -12.53
C LYS A 57 -9.71 15.91 -11.85
N GLU A 58 -8.96 14.94 -11.37
CA GLU A 58 -7.78 15.16 -10.56
C GLU A 58 -6.57 14.43 -11.12
N LEU A 59 -5.42 15.10 -11.14
CA LEU A 59 -4.15 14.47 -11.42
C LEU A 59 -3.57 13.89 -10.11
N ILE A 60 -3.08 12.65 -10.18
CA ILE A 60 -2.29 12.06 -9.11
C ILE A 60 -0.81 12.06 -9.52
N ASN A 61 0.06 12.17 -8.53
CA ASN A 61 1.51 12.28 -8.73
C ASN A 61 2.22 10.94 -9.00
N ILE A 62 1.51 9.98 -9.54
CA ILE A 62 2.03 8.72 -10.08
C ILE A 62 1.40 8.45 -11.43
N ASP A 63 2.15 7.85 -12.32
CA ASP A 63 1.61 7.32 -13.57
C ASP A 63 0.60 6.21 -13.25
N VAL A 64 -0.55 6.25 -13.91
CA VAL A 64 -1.64 5.28 -13.79
C VAL A 64 -2.03 4.68 -15.15
N SER A 65 -1.21 4.89 -16.18
CA SER A 65 -1.44 4.36 -17.54
C SER A 65 -1.51 2.84 -17.58
N TRP A 66 -0.95 2.16 -16.57
CA TRP A 66 -1.02 0.71 -16.38
C TRP A 66 -2.34 0.21 -15.77
N LEU A 67 -3.23 1.10 -15.29
CA LEU A 67 -4.58 0.71 -14.88
C LEU A 67 -5.43 0.38 -16.13
N PRO A 68 -6.38 -0.56 -16.02
CA PRO A 68 -7.37 -0.76 -17.06
C PRO A 68 -8.05 0.56 -17.42
N GLY A 69 -8.20 0.87 -18.72
CA GLY A 69 -8.72 2.16 -19.22
C GLY A 69 -10.16 2.50 -18.76
N THR A 70 -10.86 1.53 -18.20
CA THR A 70 -12.21 1.72 -17.61
C THR A 70 -12.16 2.22 -16.16
N VAL A 71 -10.98 2.23 -15.52
CA VAL A 71 -10.83 2.68 -14.13
C VAL A 71 -10.72 4.19 -14.09
N THR A 72 -11.78 4.86 -13.70
CA THR A 72 -11.84 6.32 -13.56
C THR A 72 -11.81 6.81 -12.11
N ARG A 73 -12.08 5.93 -11.15
CA ARG A 73 -12.13 6.24 -9.71
C ARG A 73 -11.28 5.26 -8.94
N ILE A 74 -10.40 5.78 -8.11
CA ILE A 74 -9.49 4.96 -7.30
C ILE A 74 -9.43 5.45 -5.86
N THR A 75 -9.16 4.55 -4.94
CA THR A 75 -8.66 4.88 -3.60
C THR A 75 -7.15 4.73 -3.58
N LYS A 76 -6.40 5.81 -3.37
CA LYS A 76 -4.97 5.77 -3.13
C LYS A 76 -4.71 5.64 -1.64
N LEU A 77 -4.12 4.52 -1.19
CA LEU A 77 -3.68 4.36 0.18
C LEU A 77 -2.51 5.32 0.46
N GLY A 78 -2.62 6.07 1.54
CA GLY A 78 -1.64 7.05 2.00
C GLY A 78 -0.73 6.50 3.10
N PRO A 79 -0.05 7.39 3.83
CA PRO A 79 0.82 6.98 4.91
C PRO A 79 0.03 6.28 6.03
N THR A 80 0.67 5.27 6.59
CA THR A 80 0.23 4.53 7.75
C THR A 80 1.31 4.60 8.81
N ALA A 81 0.93 4.90 10.03
CA ALA A 81 1.87 4.93 11.15
C ALA A 81 1.27 4.30 12.41
N VAL A 82 2.10 3.60 13.17
CA VAL A 82 1.78 3.08 14.49
C VAL A 82 2.91 3.42 15.43
N HIS A 83 2.56 3.98 16.59
CA HIS A 83 3.51 4.31 17.65
C HIS A 83 4.37 3.10 18.00
N PRO A 84 5.71 3.25 18.14
CA PRO A 84 6.62 2.11 18.37
C PRO A 84 6.23 1.21 19.54
N ALA A 85 5.79 1.78 20.67
CA ALA A 85 5.35 1.04 21.85
C ALA A 85 4.03 0.24 21.65
N HIS A 86 3.31 0.47 20.54
CA HIS A 86 2.06 -0.21 20.22
C HIS A 86 2.19 -1.13 18.99
N ARG A 87 3.40 -1.32 18.44
CA ARG A 87 3.67 -2.29 17.37
C ARG A 87 3.43 -3.71 17.85
N GLY A 88 3.19 -4.63 16.92
CA GLY A 88 2.91 -6.04 17.24
C GLY A 88 1.48 -6.32 17.74
N LYS A 89 0.65 -5.30 17.98
CA LYS A 89 -0.75 -5.42 18.45
C LYS A 89 -1.77 -5.45 17.31
N GLN A 90 -1.37 -5.75 16.09
CA GLN A 90 -2.21 -5.84 14.89
C GLN A 90 -3.01 -4.56 14.55
N LEU A 91 -2.60 -3.39 15.04
CA LEU A 91 -3.31 -2.12 14.82
C LEU A 91 -3.38 -1.75 13.32
N ILE A 92 -2.32 -2.04 12.54
CA ILE A 92 -2.32 -1.83 11.09
C ILE A 92 -3.43 -2.65 10.44
N ALA A 93 -3.57 -3.92 10.81
CA ALA A 93 -4.59 -4.80 10.28
C ALA A 93 -6.00 -4.31 10.69
N ALA A 94 -6.21 -3.96 11.95
CA ALA A 94 -7.49 -3.48 12.44
C ALA A 94 -7.95 -2.19 11.74
N MET A 95 -7.07 -1.19 11.64
CA MET A 95 -7.37 0.05 10.90
C MET A 95 -7.58 -0.22 9.41
N GLY A 96 -6.79 -1.12 8.83
CA GLY A 96 -6.89 -1.51 7.41
C GLY A 96 -8.23 -2.17 7.09
N LEU A 97 -8.74 -3.06 7.95
CA LEU A 97 -10.05 -3.68 7.75
C LEU A 97 -11.18 -2.63 7.72
N VAL A 98 -11.16 -1.66 8.64
CA VAL A 98 -12.11 -0.54 8.62
C VAL A 98 -12.00 0.25 7.31
N GLN A 99 -10.78 0.52 6.86
CA GLN A 99 -10.54 1.23 5.60
C GLN A 99 -11.09 0.45 4.40
N PHE A 100 -10.87 -0.87 4.36
CA PHE A 100 -11.32 -1.71 3.27
C PHE A 100 -12.85 -1.83 3.22
N ASP A 101 -13.54 -1.83 4.35
CA ASP A 101 -15.00 -1.81 4.39
C ASP A 101 -15.55 -0.50 3.81
N ILE A 102 -14.92 0.63 4.11
CA ILE A 102 -15.26 1.93 3.50
C ILE A 102 -15.04 1.89 1.97
N ILE A 103 -13.93 1.33 1.51
CA ILE A 103 -13.61 1.22 0.08
C ILE A 103 -14.64 0.34 -0.64
N ARG A 104 -14.98 -0.83 -0.08
CA ARG A 104 -15.97 -1.76 -0.66
C ARG A 104 -17.33 -1.13 -0.85
N GLN A 105 -17.75 -0.27 0.08
CA GLN A 105 -19.05 0.40 0.05
C GLN A 105 -19.08 1.66 -0.81
N SER A 106 -17.93 2.08 -1.35
CA SER A 106 -17.81 3.29 -2.17
C SER A 106 -17.75 2.99 -3.67
N ASP A 107 -17.88 4.03 -4.48
CA ASP A 107 -17.61 3.96 -5.91
C ASP A 107 -16.11 3.97 -6.26
N TYR A 108 -15.24 4.05 -5.23
CA TYR A 108 -13.78 4.10 -5.34
C TYR A 108 -13.15 2.74 -4.96
N TYR A 109 -13.78 1.66 -5.37
CA TYR A 109 -13.44 0.28 -5.01
C TYR A 109 -12.16 -0.26 -5.66
N HIS A 110 -11.58 0.44 -6.61
CA HIS A 110 -10.22 0.17 -7.10
C HIS A 110 -9.22 0.85 -6.18
N ALA A 111 -8.37 0.08 -5.54
CA ALA A 111 -7.42 0.63 -4.59
C ALA A 111 -5.98 0.42 -5.03
N ILE A 112 -5.15 1.44 -4.85
CA ILE A 112 -3.72 1.40 -5.10
C ILE A 112 -2.93 1.74 -3.85
N ALA A 113 -1.80 1.07 -3.67
CA ALA A 113 -0.82 1.38 -2.63
C ALA A 113 0.58 1.43 -3.24
N THR A 114 1.41 2.38 -2.79
CA THR A 114 2.83 2.43 -3.13
C THR A 114 3.66 2.11 -1.90
N VAL A 115 4.42 1.03 -1.95
CA VAL A 115 5.13 0.47 -0.79
C VAL A 115 6.61 0.30 -1.11
N SER A 116 7.49 0.60 -0.15
CA SER A 116 8.91 0.27 -0.28
C SER A 116 9.08 -1.25 -0.40
N PRO A 117 9.92 -1.77 -1.30
CA PRO A 117 10.27 -3.20 -1.37
C PRO A 117 10.75 -3.79 -0.04
N TYR A 118 11.24 -2.93 0.86
CA TYR A 118 11.77 -3.30 2.17
C TYR A 118 10.74 -3.17 3.30
N ASN A 119 9.52 -2.73 3.02
CA ASN A 119 8.45 -2.65 4.02
C ASN A 119 7.67 -3.96 4.10
N TYR A 120 8.33 -5.02 4.56
CA TYR A 120 7.78 -6.38 4.65
C TYR A 120 6.45 -6.48 5.42
N PRO A 121 6.29 -5.80 6.57
CA PRO A 121 5.01 -5.85 7.27
C PRO A 121 3.84 -5.32 6.44
N SER A 122 4.04 -4.21 5.72
CA SER A 122 3.01 -3.64 4.84
C SER A 122 2.74 -4.52 3.63
N LEU A 123 3.80 -5.04 2.99
CA LEU A 123 3.65 -5.96 1.85
C LEU A 123 2.89 -7.23 2.26
N LYS A 124 3.30 -7.87 3.37
CA LYS A 124 2.63 -9.07 3.89
C LYS A 124 1.15 -8.82 4.17
N PHE A 125 0.84 -7.68 4.81
CA PHE A 125 -0.55 -7.32 5.10
C PHE A 125 -1.35 -7.10 3.81
N LEU A 126 -0.87 -6.30 2.87
CA LEU A 126 -1.58 -6.01 1.62
C LEU A 126 -1.78 -7.27 0.76
N PHE A 127 -0.77 -8.12 0.62
CA PHE A 127 -0.91 -9.40 -0.08
C PHE A 127 -1.96 -10.30 0.60
N SER A 128 -1.97 -10.38 1.93
CA SER A 128 -3.00 -11.15 2.65
C SER A 128 -4.42 -10.63 2.44
N GLN A 129 -4.55 -9.38 1.99
CA GLN A 129 -5.81 -8.76 1.63
C GLN A 129 -6.10 -8.81 0.12
N GLY A 130 -5.33 -9.58 -0.64
CA GLY A 130 -5.51 -9.79 -2.08
C GLY A 130 -5.07 -8.64 -2.97
N TYR A 131 -4.22 -7.75 -2.47
CA TYR A 131 -3.53 -6.81 -3.36
C TYR A 131 -2.52 -7.55 -4.21
N GLN A 132 -2.36 -7.13 -5.45
CA GLN A 132 -1.39 -7.66 -6.39
C GLN A 132 -0.33 -6.61 -6.70
N LEU A 133 0.94 -6.99 -6.69
CA LEU A 133 2.03 -6.17 -7.23
C LEU A 133 1.94 -6.20 -8.75
N ILE A 134 1.66 -5.05 -9.35
CA ILE A 134 1.40 -4.91 -10.80
C ILE A 134 2.39 -3.98 -11.48
N HIS A 135 3.13 -3.17 -10.73
CA HIS A 135 4.12 -2.27 -11.30
C HIS A 135 5.21 -1.89 -10.29
N ILE A 136 6.36 -1.43 -10.82
CA ILE A 136 7.49 -0.94 -10.03
C ILE A 136 7.87 0.43 -10.55
N ILE A 137 7.90 1.43 -9.67
CA ILE A 137 8.18 2.82 -10.02
C ILE A 137 9.28 3.42 -9.15
N VAL A 138 9.90 4.46 -9.65
CA VAL A 138 10.71 5.38 -8.85
C VAL A 138 9.86 6.64 -8.61
N ALA A 139 9.58 6.94 -7.35
CA ALA A 139 8.71 8.05 -6.95
C ALA A 139 9.28 8.78 -5.72
N TYR A 140 8.66 9.88 -5.32
CA TYR A 140 8.98 10.58 -4.07
C TYR A 140 10.47 10.90 -3.89
N ALA A 141 11.06 11.60 -4.89
CA ALA A 141 12.46 12.00 -4.91
C ALA A 141 13.45 10.78 -4.96
N GLY A 142 13.18 9.83 -5.83
CA GLY A 142 14.10 8.74 -6.13
C GLY A 142 13.87 7.45 -5.34
N MET A 143 12.78 7.35 -4.59
CA MET A 143 12.48 6.14 -3.83
C MET A 143 11.85 5.06 -4.71
N LEU A 144 12.43 3.85 -4.72
CA LEU A 144 11.83 2.69 -5.36
C LEU A 144 10.53 2.28 -4.64
N ARG A 145 9.47 2.01 -5.41
CA ARG A 145 8.16 1.63 -4.89
C ARG A 145 7.57 0.48 -5.70
N PHE A 146 7.05 -0.50 -5.00
CA PHE A 146 6.10 -1.45 -5.51
C PHE A 146 4.73 -0.80 -5.57
N VAL A 147 4.04 -0.91 -6.69
CA VAL A 147 2.66 -0.47 -6.88
C VAL A 147 1.76 -1.68 -6.74
N LEU A 148 0.97 -1.69 -5.69
CA LEU A 148 0.00 -2.73 -5.43
C LEU A 148 -1.39 -2.23 -5.80
N PHE A 149 -2.18 -3.11 -6.43
CA PHE A 149 -3.54 -2.84 -6.88
C PHE A 149 -4.50 -3.91 -6.36
N ARG A 150 -5.73 -3.51 -6.08
CA ARG A 150 -6.84 -4.41 -5.80
C ARG A 150 -8.15 -3.83 -6.32
N ASN A 151 -8.97 -4.66 -6.97
CA ASN A 151 -10.39 -4.43 -7.18
C ASN A 151 -11.18 -5.09 -6.05
N PHE A 152 -11.85 -4.31 -5.20
CA PHE A 152 -12.60 -4.83 -4.05
C PHE A 152 -13.97 -5.43 -4.41
N ARG A 153 -14.38 -5.36 -5.68
CA ARG A 153 -15.59 -6.03 -6.21
C ARG A 153 -15.30 -7.39 -6.84
N GLU A 154 -14.02 -7.76 -6.94
CA GLU A 154 -13.59 -9.06 -7.46
C GLU A 154 -13.09 -9.95 -6.34
N ASP A 155 -13.37 -11.25 -6.46
CA ASP A 155 -12.81 -12.25 -5.58
C ASP A 155 -11.30 -12.42 -5.82
N ILE A 156 -10.61 -12.90 -4.80
CA ILE A 156 -9.18 -13.23 -4.93
C ILE A 156 -9.10 -14.49 -5.80
N GLN A 157 -8.41 -14.36 -6.93
CA GLN A 157 -8.21 -15.48 -7.84
C GLN A 157 -7.12 -16.43 -7.31
N GLU A 158 -7.27 -17.72 -7.59
CA GLU A 158 -6.22 -18.69 -7.35
C GLU A 158 -5.18 -18.63 -8.48
N GLU A 159 -3.92 -18.66 -8.10
CA GLU A 159 -2.81 -18.57 -9.04
C GLU A 159 -2.51 -19.94 -9.66
N GLN A 160 -2.42 -20.01 -11.00
CA GLN A 160 -2.13 -21.25 -11.71
C GLN A 160 -0.64 -21.64 -11.65
N TYR A 161 0.23 -20.63 -11.68
CA TYR A 161 1.69 -20.82 -11.66
C TYR A 161 2.32 -19.95 -10.59
N THR A 162 3.36 -20.47 -9.96
CA THR A 162 4.06 -19.78 -8.87
C THR A 162 5.55 -19.67 -9.16
N LEU A 163 6.08 -18.47 -9.14
CA LEU A 163 7.52 -18.17 -9.21
C LEU A 163 7.94 -17.39 -7.98
N ARG A 164 9.18 -17.59 -7.51
CA ARG A 164 9.76 -16.81 -6.41
C ARG A 164 10.94 -16.01 -6.92
N VAL A 165 10.93 -14.71 -6.62
CA VAL A 165 11.98 -13.79 -7.03
C VAL A 165 12.39 -12.93 -5.84
N SER A 166 13.69 -12.83 -5.57
CA SER A 166 14.20 -11.94 -4.52
C SER A 166 13.62 -10.53 -4.68
N HIS A 167 13.18 -9.94 -3.57
CA HIS A 167 12.66 -8.57 -3.57
C HIS A 167 13.68 -7.52 -4.07
N GLU A 168 14.98 -7.86 -4.09
CA GLU A 168 16.07 -7.02 -4.60
C GLU A 168 16.33 -7.19 -6.09
N ASN A 169 15.87 -8.30 -6.70
CA ASN A 169 16.06 -8.55 -8.13
C ASN A 169 14.99 -7.83 -8.95
N ILE A 170 15.13 -6.51 -9.06
CA ILE A 170 14.15 -5.63 -9.71
C ILE A 170 14.01 -5.94 -11.20
N ASP A 171 15.10 -6.24 -11.89
CA ASP A 171 15.09 -6.52 -13.33
C ASP A 171 14.22 -7.75 -13.66
N THR A 172 14.39 -8.84 -12.92
CA THR A 172 13.56 -10.04 -13.10
C THR A 172 12.10 -9.76 -12.76
N GLN A 173 11.84 -9.00 -11.70
CA GLN A 173 10.48 -8.63 -11.33
C GLN A 173 9.81 -7.77 -12.42
N GLN A 174 10.50 -6.78 -12.99
CA GLN A 174 9.99 -5.98 -14.11
C GLN A 174 9.72 -6.83 -15.35
N LEU A 175 10.60 -7.81 -15.64
CA LEU A 175 10.37 -8.74 -16.75
C LEU A 175 9.11 -9.58 -16.55
N LEU A 176 8.87 -10.09 -15.34
CA LEU A 176 7.65 -10.86 -15.02
C LEU A 176 6.40 -9.99 -15.16
N LEU A 177 6.41 -8.76 -14.60
CA LEU A 177 5.29 -7.83 -14.74
C LEU A 177 4.99 -7.48 -16.20
N ALA A 178 6.03 -7.29 -17.04
CA ALA A 178 5.88 -7.08 -18.48
C ALA A 178 5.31 -8.30 -19.23
N LYS A 179 5.37 -9.49 -18.64
CA LYS A 179 4.78 -10.74 -19.14
C LYS A 179 3.44 -11.08 -18.49
N HIS A 180 2.78 -10.07 -17.89
CA HIS A 180 1.48 -10.17 -17.22
C HIS A 180 1.45 -11.07 -15.97
N PHE A 181 2.61 -11.45 -15.43
CA PHE A 181 2.66 -11.99 -14.08
C PHE A 181 2.40 -10.85 -13.08
N HIS A 182 1.85 -11.18 -11.93
CA HIS A 182 1.69 -10.24 -10.83
C HIS A 182 2.20 -10.87 -9.52
N GLY A 183 2.74 -10.03 -8.63
CA GLY A 183 3.14 -10.49 -7.31
C GLY A 183 1.91 -10.56 -6.40
N TYR A 184 1.71 -11.67 -5.70
CA TYR A 184 0.57 -11.87 -4.81
C TYR A 184 0.95 -12.30 -3.39
N GLY A 185 2.23 -12.49 -3.13
CA GLY A 185 2.71 -12.91 -1.82
C GLY A 185 4.14 -12.54 -1.56
N ILE A 186 4.56 -12.74 -0.31
CA ILE A 186 5.93 -12.55 0.14
C ILE A 186 6.30 -13.64 1.13
N CYS A 187 7.47 -14.23 0.99
CA CYS A 187 7.99 -15.22 1.93
C CYS A 187 9.39 -14.84 2.43
N LYS A 188 9.68 -15.21 3.66
CA LYS A 188 11.01 -15.05 4.26
C LYS A 188 11.93 -16.14 3.74
N THR A 189 13.18 -15.78 3.45
CA THR A 189 14.27 -16.69 3.06
C THR A 189 15.49 -16.45 3.94
N ASP A 190 16.51 -17.29 3.85
CA ASP A 190 17.78 -17.10 4.56
C ASP A 190 18.53 -15.83 4.10
N LYS A 191 18.25 -15.36 2.89
CA LYS A 191 18.90 -14.18 2.27
C LYS A 191 18.02 -12.93 2.27
N GLY A 192 16.86 -12.94 2.97
CA GLY A 192 15.95 -11.81 2.99
C GLY A 192 14.50 -12.22 2.73
N HIS A 193 13.90 -11.73 1.67
CA HIS A 193 12.52 -12.04 1.29
C HIS A 193 12.40 -12.23 -0.22
N ASP A 194 11.52 -13.14 -0.63
CA ASP A 194 11.12 -13.30 -2.02
C ASP A 194 9.68 -12.83 -2.21
N ILE A 195 9.42 -12.19 -3.33
CA ILE A 195 8.07 -11.94 -3.83
C ILE A 195 7.60 -13.18 -4.57
N ILE A 196 6.37 -13.59 -4.31
CA ILE A 196 5.72 -14.72 -4.96
C ILE A 196 4.88 -14.16 -6.09
N TYR A 197 5.21 -14.56 -7.31
CA TYR A 197 4.53 -14.16 -8.54
C TYR A 197 3.63 -15.29 -9.01
N GLY A 198 2.47 -14.92 -9.54
CA GLY A 198 1.51 -15.79 -10.17
C GLY A 198 1.08 -15.26 -11.53
N TYR A 199 0.36 -16.10 -12.25
CA TYR A 199 -0.26 -15.80 -13.54
C TYR A 199 -1.69 -16.33 -13.52
N THR A 200 -2.63 -15.47 -13.86
CA THR A 200 -4.03 -15.83 -14.13
C THR A 200 -4.31 -15.60 -15.62
N GLU A 201 -4.89 -16.59 -16.29
CA GLU A 201 -5.35 -16.46 -17.68
C GLU A 201 -6.50 -15.46 -17.82
#